data_6d345584de5b38b33af029202caa0ec4
#
_entry.id   6d345584de5b38b33af029202caa0ec4
#
_cell.length_a   1.000
_cell.length_b   1.000
_cell.length_c   1.000
_cell.angle_alpha   90.00
_cell.angle_beta   90.00
_cell.angle_gamma   90.00
#
_symmetry.space_group_name_H-M   'P 1'
#
loop_
_entity.id
_entity.type
_entity.pdbx_description
1 polymer ?
#
loop_
_entity_poly.entity_id
_entity_poly.type
_entity_poly.pdbx_seq_one_letter_code
_entity_poly.pdbx_strand_id
1 'polypeptide(L)'
;MSLLLLYVGIVLSDFLDGRLARKAGAPSHGWGQVDAAADITFNSLSLAVAAWLGRVGPWVPIGIAVLGGRFLLCNLRPQPAPAGRLVEDRAGKAAGVIYYLLVGAVALGMAVDGAGGRWWVARAGDAVFLYTLFLLLRRRPGRPSPSEA
;
A
#
# COMPACT_ATOMS: atom_id res chain seq x y z
N MET A 1 -3.63 9.20 -21.98
CA MET A 1 -4.60 8.08 -22.01
C MET A 1 -3.96 6.71 -21.71
N SER A 2 -2.81 6.39 -22.28
CA SER A 2 -2.17 5.07 -22.11
C SER A 2 -1.84 4.68 -20.66
N LEU A 3 -1.34 5.60 -19.83
CA LEU A 3 -1.01 5.35 -18.42
C LEU A 3 -2.24 5.00 -17.56
N LEU A 4 -3.37 5.67 -17.80
CA LEU A 4 -4.60 5.38 -17.08
C LEU A 4 -5.15 3.99 -17.45
N LEU A 5 -5.12 3.63 -18.73
CA LEU A 5 -5.53 2.29 -19.18
C LEU A 5 -4.62 1.19 -18.62
N LEU A 6 -3.31 1.44 -18.59
CA LEU A 6 -2.34 0.53 -17.98
C LEU A 6 -2.64 0.35 -16.48
N TYR A 7 -2.87 1.44 -15.77
CA TYR A 7 -3.21 1.40 -14.34
C TYR A 7 -4.49 0.60 -14.09
N VAL A 8 -5.56 0.87 -14.84
CA VAL A 8 -6.83 0.12 -14.73
C VAL A 8 -6.62 -1.36 -15.02
N GLY A 9 -5.80 -1.70 -16.03
CA GLY A 9 -5.45 -3.08 -16.35
C GLY A 9 -4.74 -3.79 -15.21
N ILE A 10 -3.77 -3.14 -14.56
CA ILE A 10 -3.04 -3.68 -13.41
C ILE A 10 -3.99 -3.92 -12.23
N VAL A 11 -4.83 -2.94 -11.88
CA VAL A 11 -5.78 -3.06 -10.76
C VAL A 11 -6.81 -4.17 -11.01
N LEU A 12 -7.31 -4.29 -12.25
CA LEU A 12 -8.25 -5.36 -12.61
C LEU A 12 -7.60 -6.74 -12.56
N SER A 13 -6.35 -6.87 -13.05
CA SER A 13 -5.60 -8.12 -12.98
C SER A 13 -5.40 -8.57 -11.55
N ASP A 14 -4.92 -7.67 -10.68
CA ASP A 14 -4.73 -7.93 -9.26
C ASP A 14 -6.02 -8.35 -8.54
N PHE A 15 -7.12 -7.64 -8.84
CA PHE A 15 -8.44 -8.00 -8.28
C PHE A 15 -8.92 -9.39 -8.73
N LEU A 16 -8.70 -9.74 -10.00
CA LEU A 16 -9.08 -11.05 -10.55
C LEU A 16 -8.22 -12.16 -9.96
N ASP A 17 -6.91 -11.95 -9.87
CA ASP A 17 -5.97 -12.92 -9.30
C ASP A 17 -6.28 -13.19 -7.83
N GLY A 18 -6.54 -12.14 -7.05
CA GLY A 18 -6.97 -12.28 -5.66
C GLY A 18 -8.32 -13.01 -5.49
N ARG A 19 -9.23 -12.87 -6.46
CA ARG A 19 -10.52 -13.58 -6.46
C ARG A 19 -10.37 -15.06 -6.84
N LEU A 20 -9.51 -15.36 -7.81
CA LEU A 20 -9.21 -16.72 -8.25
C LEU A 20 -8.46 -17.49 -7.16
N ALA A 21 -7.45 -16.88 -6.53
CA ALA A 21 -6.69 -17.49 -5.44
C ALA A 21 -7.59 -17.88 -4.25
N ARG A 22 -8.58 -17.03 -3.90
CA ARG A 22 -9.56 -17.35 -2.84
C ARG A 22 -10.47 -18.52 -3.19
N LYS A 23 -10.77 -18.74 -4.48
CA LYS A 23 -11.57 -19.89 -4.94
C LYS A 23 -10.76 -21.19 -5.01
N ALA A 24 -9.46 -21.10 -5.24
CA ALA A 24 -8.57 -22.26 -5.37
C ALA A 24 -8.10 -22.87 -4.04
N GLY A 25 -8.51 -22.30 -2.91
CA GLY A 25 -8.07 -22.72 -1.57
C GLY A 25 -7.05 -21.75 -0.97
N ALA A 26 -6.98 -21.72 0.37
CA ALA A 26 -6.19 -20.71 1.08
C ALA A 26 -4.72 -20.69 0.61
N PRO A 27 -4.20 -19.53 0.17
CA PRO A 27 -2.80 -19.40 -0.17
C PRO A 27 -1.93 -19.67 1.05
N SER A 28 -0.78 -20.34 0.85
CA SER A 28 0.19 -20.54 1.91
C SER A 28 0.68 -19.18 2.46
N HIS A 29 1.08 -19.16 3.73
CA HIS A 29 1.56 -17.93 4.40
C HIS A 29 2.63 -17.17 3.59
N GLY A 30 3.50 -17.88 2.88
CA GLY A 30 4.55 -17.28 2.04
C GLY A 30 4.01 -16.47 0.87
N TRP A 31 2.97 -16.90 0.20
CA TRP A 31 2.38 -16.17 -0.92
C TRP A 31 1.78 -14.82 -0.51
N GLY A 32 1.14 -14.74 0.65
CA GLY A 32 0.63 -13.47 1.16
C GLY A 32 1.72 -12.45 1.48
N GLN A 33 2.94 -12.90 1.86
CA GLN A 33 4.08 -12.00 2.07
C GLN A 33 4.65 -11.49 0.74
N VAL A 34 4.74 -12.36 -0.27
CA VAL A 34 5.21 -11.98 -1.62
C VAL A 34 4.25 -10.97 -2.23
N ASP A 35 2.95 -11.20 -2.14
CA ASP A 35 1.91 -10.30 -2.62
C ASP A 35 2.01 -8.92 -1.94
N ALA A 36 2.07 -8.89 -0.62
CA ALA A 36 2.26 -7.64 0.12
C ALA A 36 3.57 -6.90 -0.24
N ALA A 37 4.66 -7.64 -0.48
CA ALA A 37 5.92 -7.04 -0.90
C ALA A 37 5.82 -6.45 -2.31
N ALA A 38 5.14 -7.13 -3.23
CA ALA A 38 4.88 -6.65 -4.58
C ALA A 38 4.05 -5.36 -4.56
N ASP A 39 2.98 -5.31 -3.76
CA ASP A 39 2.12 -4.15 -3.59
C ASP A 39 2.88 -2.93 -3.04
N ILE A 40 3.68 -3.14 -1.99
CA ILE A 40 4.49 -2.07 -1.38
C ILE A 40 5.50 -1.55 -2.40
N THR A 41 6.15 -2.44 -3.14
CA THR A 41 7.13 -2.09 -4.17
C THR A 41 6.48 -1.31 -5.30
N PHE A 42 5.35 -1.80 -5.82
CA PHE A 42 4.60 -1.15 -6.89
C PHE A 42 4.16 0.28 -6.49
N ASN A 43 3.53 0.43 -5.32
CA ASN A 43 3.07 1.74 -4.85
C ASN A 43 4.24 2.70 -4.60
N SER A 44 5.33 2.21 -3.97
CA SER A 44 6.51 3.04 -3.69
C SER A 44 7.19 3.51 -4.96
N LEU A 45 7.40 2.63 -5.95
CA LEU A 45 8.05 2.98 -7.21
C LEU A 45 7.16 3.89 -8.07
N SER A 46 5.87 3.60 -8.18
CA SER A 46 4.93 4.45 -8.93
C SER A 46 4.88 5.87 -8.38
N LEU A 47 4.84 6.01 -7.04
CA LEU A 47 4.83 7.33 -6.42
C LEU A 47 6.21 7.99 -6.38
N ALA A 48 7.32 7.22 -6.43
CA ALA A 48 8.65 7.78 -6.64
C ALA A 48 8.80 8.42 -8.03
N VAL A 49 8.28 7.76 -9.06
CA VAL A 49 8.20 8.34 -10.41
C VAL A 49 7.30 9.58 -10.42
N ALA A 50 6.16 9.54 -9.74
CA ALA A 50 5.27 10.71 -9.62
C ALA A 50 5.95 11.88 -8.90
N ALA A 51 6.76 11.60 -7.87
CA ALA A 51 7.56 12.60 -7.16
C ALA A 51 8.66 13.18 -8.05
N TRP A 52 9.34 12.34 -8.83
CA TRP A 52 10.31 12.81 -9.83
C TRP A 52 9.68 13.76 -10.85
N LEU A 53 8.46 13.46 -11.29
CA LEU A 53 7.68 14.31 -12.20
C LEU A 53 7.07 15.55 -11.50
N GLY A 54 7.35 15.76 -10.22
CA GLY A 54 6.85 16.89 -9.43
C GLY A 54 5.32 16.88 -9.22
N ARG A 55 4.69 15.69 -9.23
CA ARG A 55 3.24 15.54 -9.02
C ARG A 55 2.88 15.36 -7.55
N VAL A 56 3.74 14.72 -6.76
CA VAL A 56 3.62 14.54 -5.30
C VAL A 56 4.94 14.88 -4.62
N GLY A 57 4.91 15.12 -3.31
CA GLY A 57 6.12 15.36 -2.54
C GLY A 57 6.99 14.09 -2.41
N PRO A 58 8.34 14.19 -2.36
CA PRO A 58 9.24 13.04 -2.24
C PRO A 58 9.06 12.27 -0.91
N TRP A 59 8.53 12.92 0.11
CA TRP A 59 8.22 12.29 1.40
C TRP A 59 7.14 11.21 1.30
N VAL A 60 6.24 11.28 0.28
CA VAL A 60 5.14 10.33 0.09
C VAL A 60 5.68 8.92 -0.17
N PRO A 61 6.46 8.65 -1.23
CA PRO A 61 7.01 7.31 -1.47
C PRO A 61 7.94 6.84 -0.35
N ILE A 62 8.71 7.75 0.27
CA ILE A 62 9.58 7.41 1.40
C ILE A 62 8.75 6.92 2.60
N GLY A 63 7.68 7.63 2.96
CA GLY A 63 6.79 7.23 4.05
C GLY A 63 6.17 5.86 3.82
N ILE A 64 5.71 5.59 2.59
CA ILE A 64 5.12 4.30 2.21
C ILE A 64 6.15 3.18 2.29
N ALA A 65 7.37 3.39 1.77
CA ALA A 65 8.45 2.41 1.83
C ALA A 65 8.85 2.09 3.28
N VAL A 66 8.92 3.09 4.15
CA VAL A 66 9.22 2.89 5.58
C VAL A 66 8.10 2.11 6.28
N LEU A 67 6.83 2.49 6.07
CA LEU A 67 5.69 1.78 6.68
C LEU A 67 5.60 0.34 6.16
N GLY A 68 5.75 0.14 4.85
CA GLY A 68 5.74 -1.16 4.21
C GLY A 68 6.91 -2.04 4.65
N GLY A 69 8.12 -1.49 4.71
CA GLY A 69 9.31 -2.18 5.23
C GLY A 69 9.12 -2.63 6.68
N ARG A 70 8.56 -1.75 7.54
CA ARG A 70 8.21 -2.12 8.92
C ARG A 70 7.18 -3.25 8.97
N PHE A 71 6.18 -3.23 8.10
CA PHE A 71 5.18 -4.30 7.99
C PHE A 71 5.84 -5.63 7.60
N LEU A 72 6.68 -5.64 6.56
CA LEU A 72 7.39 -6.84 6.11
C LEU A 72 8.31 -7.39 7.20
N LEU A 73 9.13 -6.56 7.81
CA LEU A 73 10.03 -6.95 8.90
C LEU A 73 9.28 -7.57 10.08
N CYS A 74 8.10 -7.02 10.42
CA CYS A 74 7.28 -7.58 11.49
C CYS A 74 6.68 -8.95 11.13
N ASN A 75 6.40 -9.21 9.86
CA ASN A 75 5.81 -10.48 9.40
C ASN A 75 6.86 -11.53 9.01
N LEU A 76 8.12 -11.14 8.73
CA LEU A 76 9.23 -12.05 8.48
C LEU A 76 9.79 -12.68 9.78
N ARG A 77 9.54 -12.07 10.94
CA ARG A 77 9.99 -12.66 12.22
C ARG A 77 9.13 -13.88 12.55
N PRO A 78 9.76 -15.03 12.93
CA PRO A 78 9.02 -16.20 13.38
C PRO A 78 8.13 -15.79 14.56
N GLN A 79 6.83 -15.93 14.40
CA GLN A 79 5.89 -15.60 15.46
C GLN A 79 5.26 -16.91 15.97
N PRO A 80 5.08 -17.08 17.29
CA PRO A 80 4.32 -18.17 17.87
C PRO A 80 2.80 -17.91 17.71
N ALA A 81 2.35 -17.49 16.53
CA ALA A 81 0.94 -17.33 16.22
C ALA A 81 0.39 -18.60 15.57
N PRO A 82 -0.89 -18.95 15.73
CA PRO A 82 -1.47 -20.08 15.02
C PRO A 82 -1.17 -19.92 13.53
N ALA A 83 -0.62 -20.98 12.96
CA ALA A 83 -0.02 -21.01 11.62
C ALA A 83 -0.90 -20.32 10.57
N GLY A 84 -0.33 -19.40 9.83
CA GLY A 84 -0.85 -18.96 8.54
C GLY A 84 -1.55 -17.60 8.47
N ARG A 85 -1.69 -16.81 9.55
CA ARG A 85 -2.29 -15.47 9.46
C ARG A 85 -1.25 -14.37 9.60
N LEU A 86 -1.18 -13.49 8.58
CA LEU A 86 -0.51 -12.20 8.70
C LEU A 86 -1.15 -11.41 9.85
N VAL A 87 -0.34 -10.72 10.65
CA VAL A 87 -0.86 -9.78 11.67
C VAL A 87 -1.49 -8.60 10.93
N GLU A 88 -2.78 -8.73 10.65
CA GLU A 88 -3.53 -7.74 9.91
C GLU A 88 -4.09 -6.68 10.87
N ASP A 89 -3.67 -5.44 10.67
CA ASP A 89 -4.35 -4.26 11.22
C ASP A 89 -5.30 -3.70 10.14
N ARG A 90 -6.56 -3.47 10.49
CA ARG A 90 -7.56 -2.87 9.58
C ARG A 90 -7.06 -1.54 8.98
N ALA A 91 -6.36 -0.75 9.77
CA ALA A 91 -5.78 0.51 9.31
C ALA A 91 -4.65 0.29 8.29
N GLY A 92 -3.83 -0.76 8.45
CA GLY A 92 -2.82 -1.15 7.46
C GLY A 92 -3.43 -1.61 6.12
N LYS A 93 -4.54 -2.36 6.16
CA LYS A 93 -5.29 -2.73 4.94
C LYS A 93 -5.86 -1.50 4.23
N ALA A 94 -6.46 -0.57 4.99
CA ALA A 94 -6.97 0.67 4.44
C ALA A 94 -5.85 1.50 3.79
N ALA A 95 -4.65 1.50 4.36
CA ALA A 95 -3.49 2.20 3.79
C ALA A 95 -3.15 1.68 2.39
N GLY A 96 -3.11 0.36 2.18
CA GLY A 96 -2.88 -0.23 0.86
C GLY A 96 -3.86 0.28 -0.19
N VAL A 97 -5.16 0.25 0.12
CA VAL A 97 -6.21 0.77 -0.78
C VAL A 97 -6.02 2.26 -1.06
N ILE A 98 -5.72 3.06 -0.03
CA ILE A 98 -5.50 4.50 -0.17
C ILE A 98 -4.29 4.78 -1.08
N TYR A 99 -3.21 4.00 -0.98
CA TYR A 99 -2.03 4.15 -1.83
C TYR A 99 -2.33 3.84 -3.29
N TYR A 100 -3.08 2.77 -3.57
CA TYR A 100 -3.56 2.46 -4.93
C TYR A 100 -4.44 3.58 -5.48
N LEU A 101 -5.37 4.12 -4.68
CA LEU A 101 -6.20 5.26 -5.09
C LEU A 101 -5.36 6.50 -5.39
N LEU A 102 -4.29 6.76 -4.63
CA LEU A 102 -3.38 7.87 -4.89
C LEU A 102 -2.62 7.67 -6.21
N VAL A 103 -2.13 6.46 -6.50
CA VAL A 103 -1.50 6.15 -7.79
C VAL A 103 -2.48 6.38 -8.95
N GLY A 104 -3.73 5.94 -8.79
CA GLY A 104 -4.79 6.18 -9.76
C GLY A 104 -5.11 7.67 -9.94
N ALA A 105 -5.14 8.43 -8.85
CA ALA A 105 -5.35 9.88 -8.87
C ALA A 105 -4.20 10.60 -9.61
N VAL A 106 -2.95 10.16 -9.42
CA VAL A 106 -1.80 10.66 -10.19
C VAL A 106 -1.97 10.36 -11.67
N ALA A 107 -2.29 9.10 -12.03
CA ALA A 107 -2.49 8.69 -13.42
C ALA A 107 -3.62 9.47 -14.10
N LEU A 108 -4.73 9.70 -13.38
CA LEU A 108 -5.84 10.51 -13.85
C LEU A 108 -5.44 11.98 -14.03
N GLY A 109 -4.75 12.56 -13.04
CA GLY A 109 -4.25 13.94 -13.11
C GLY A 109 -3.28 14.16 -14.27
N MET A 110 -2.49 13.13 -14.65
CA MET A 110 -1.64 13.17 -15.83
C MET A 110 -2.43 13.02 -17.13
N ALA A 111 -3.55 12.31 -17.13
CA ALA A 111 -4.38 12.11 -18.31
C ALA A 111 -5.25 13.34 -18.66
N VAL A 112 -5.65 14.12 -17.66
CA VAL A 112 -6.54 15.31 -17.81
C VAL A 112 -5.76 16.58 -18.16
N ASP A 113 -4.46 16.55 -18.16
CA ASP A 113 -3.50 17.59 -18.54
C ASP A 113 -3.99 19.06 -18.37
N GLY A 114 -4.03 19.51 -17.12
CA GLY A 114 -4.34 20.90 -16.79
C GLY A 114 -3.63 21.36 -15.51
N ALA A 115 -3.32 22.66 -15.40
CA ALA A 115 -2.70 23.25 -14.21
C ALA A 115 -3.47 22.93 -12.91
N GLY A 116 -4.79 22.76 -12.99
CA GLY A 116 -5.65 22.34 -11.87
C GLY A 116 -5.39 20.91 -11.38
N GLY A 117 -4.99 19.99 -12.29
CA GLY A 117 -4.74 18.60 -11.95
C GLY A 117 -3.53 18.39 -11.02
N ARG A 118 -2.52 19.23 -11.11
CA ARG A 118 -1.30 19.14 -10.27
C ARG A 118 -1.57 19.50 -8.82
N TRP A 119 -2.39 20.50 -8.57
CA TRP A 119 -2.59 21.00 -7.21
C TRP A 119 -3.34 20.02 -6.32
N TRP A 120 -4.46 19.47 -6.78
CA TRP A 120 -5.25 18.54 -5.96
C TRP A 120 -4.53 17.20 -5.75
N VAL A 121 -3.75 16.71 -6.74
CA VAL A 121 -2.93 15.50 -6.60
C VAL A 121 -1.84 15.70 -5.54
N ALA A 122 -1.16 16.86 -5.56
CA ALA A 122 -0.15 17.16 -4.54
C ALA A 122 -0.77 17.20 -3.13
N ARG A 123 -1.94 17.84 -2.97
CA ARG A 123 -2.66 17.89 -1.69
C ARG A 123 -3.16 16.53 -1.23
N ALA A 124 -3.64 15.68 -2.15
CA ALA A 124 -3.98 14.30 -1.84
C ALA A 124 -2.75 13.52 -1.36
N GLY A 125 -1.60 13.72 -2.00
CA GLY A 125 -0.31 13.13 -1.58
C GLY A 125 0.08 13.56 -0.16
N ASP A 126 -0.02 14.85 0.16
CA ASP A 126 0.29 15.36 1.50
C ASP A 126 -0.66 14.75 2.57
N ALA A 127 -1.96 14.65 2.27
CA ALA A 127 -2.92 14.03 3.17
C ALA A 127 -2.63 12.54 3.40
N VAL A 128 -2.27 11.82 2.35
CA VAL A 128 -1.86 10.41 2.44
C VAL A 128 -0.56 10.26 3.24
N PHE A 129 0.39 11.17 3.08
CA PHE A 129 1.61 11.17 3.89
C PHE A 129 1.31 11.40 5.37
N LEU A 130 0.45 12.36 5.72
CA LEU A 130 0.04 12.58 7.12
C LEU A 130 -0.64 11.33 7.71
N TYR A 131 -1.48 10.67 6.94
CA TYR A 131 -2.08 9.40 7.34
C TYR A 131 -1.02 8.30 7.55
N THR A 132 -0.04 8.21 6.65
CA THR A 132 1.09 7.27 6.77
C THR A 132 1.92 7.55 8.02
N LEU A 133 2.20 8.82 8.30
CA LEU A 133 2.91 9.26 9.50
C LEU A 133 2.13 8.90 10.77
N PHE A 134 0.82 9.14 10.77
CA PHE A 134 -0.06 8.70 11.87
C PHE A 134 0.05 7.19 12.11
N LEU A 135 0.03 6.36 11.06
CA LEU A 135 0.19 4.91 11.19
C LEU A 135 1.58 4.50 11.71
N LEU A 136 2.63 5.23 11.32
CA LEU A 136 3.99 4.99 11.81
C LEU A 136 4.13 5.32 13.30
N LEU A 137 3.51 6.40 13.74
CA LEU A 137 3.54 6.86 15.14
C LEU A 137 2.58 6.10 16.04
N ARG A 138 1.52 5.53 15.48
CA ARG A 138 0.56 4.73 16.23
C ARG A 138 1.26 3.52 16.83
N ARG A 139 1.31 3.46 18.16
CA ARG A 139 1.74 2.25 18.88
C ARG A 139 0.76 1.14 18.56
N ARG A 140 1.24 -0.01 18.06
CA ARG A 140 0.39 -1.21 17.98
C ARG A 140 -0.09 -1.50 19.39
N PRO A 141 -1.40 -1.74 19.61
CA PRO A 141 -1.87 -2.22 20.90
C PRO A 141 -1.04 -3.45 21.27
N GLY A 142 -0.40 -3.41 22.46
CA GLY A 142 0.47 -4.46 22.95
C GLY A 142 -0.28 -5.79 22.90
N ARG A 143 0.40 -6.85 22.48
CA ARG A 143 -0.10 -8.20 22.66
C ARG A 143 -0.42 -8.38 24.14
N PRO A 144 -1.56 -9.01 24.49
CA PRO A 144 -1.75 -9.49 25.86
C PRO A 144 -0.54 -10.37 26.22
N SER A 145 0.01 -10.14 27.39
CA SER A 145 1.15 -10.92 27.90
C SER A 145 0.72 -12.38 28.03
N PRO A 146 1.60 -13.37 27.81
CA PRO A 146 1.27 -14.78 27.96
C PRO A 146 0.80 -15.19 29.38
N SER A 147 0.88 -14.25 30.34
CA SER A 147 0.45 -14.43 31.72
C SER A 147 -1.03 -14.15 31.96
N GLU A 148 -1.81 -13.72 30.93
CA GLU A 148 -3.24 -13.43 31.05
C GLU A 148 -4.15 -14.41 30.26
N ALA A 149 -3.60 -15.55 29.79
CA ALA A 149 -4.34 -16.60 29.10
C ALA A 149 -4.49 -17.85 29.97
#